data_aa7cf584d116c69352ae11d39ee5b52a
#
_entry.id   aa7cf584d116c69352ae11d39ee5b52a
#
_cell.length_a   1.000
_cell.length_b   1.000
_cell.length_c   1.000
_cell.angle_alpha   90.00
_cell.angle_beta   90.00
_cell.angle_gamma   90.00
#
_symmetry.space_group_name_H-M   'P 1'
#
loop_
_entity.id
_entity.type
_entity.pdbx_description
1 polymer ?
#
loop_
_entity_poly.entity_id
_entity_poly.type
_entity_poly.pdbx_seq_one_letter_code
_entity_poly.pdbx_strand_id
1 'polypeptide(L)'
;MNPVLDGLAKSLIAHHPGASLVELERAYDIAADAHEGQLRKSGLPYITHPLAVSEILADIGLDLETIIAALLHDTVEDTKYSLVALKKDFGKDVANLVDGVTKLDKLNYGPTAEAETLRKMVIAMSRDIRVLVIKLADRLHNARTWQYVEVESAQRKARETLDIYAPLANRLGMSAIKWELEDLSFKTLEPKIYE
;
A
#
# COMPACT_ATOMS: atom_id res chain seq x y z
N MET A 1 -3.49 21.87 10.27
CA MET A 1 -3.33 20.44 9.90
C MET A 1 -4.56 19.67 10.35
N ASN A 2 -5.08 18.80 9.50
CA ASN A 2 -6.22 17.94 9.80
C ASN A 2 -5.87 16.98 10.95
N PRO A 3 -6.66 16.91 12.06
CA PRO A 3 -6.37 16.03 13.21
C PRO A 3 -6.22 14.54 12.84
N VAL A 4 -6.84 14.10 11.76
CA VAL A 4 -6.71 12.72 11.24
C VAL A 4 -5.27 12.39 10.84
N LEU A 5 -4.46 13.41 10.51
CA LEU A 5 -3.06 13.26 10.09
C LEU A 5 -2.07 13.32 11.26
N ASP A 6 -2.51 13.57 12.50
CA ASP A 6 -1.59 13.78 13.62
C ASP A 6 -0.64 12.60 13.87
N GLY A 7 -1.15 11.37 13.78
CA GLY A 7 -0.36 10.15 13.90
C GLY A 7 0.67 10.02 12.79
N LEU A 8 0.24 10.14 11.54
CA LEU A 8 1.09 10.07 10.35
C LEU A 8 2.17 11.17 10.37
N ALA A 9 1.79 12.41 10.67
CA ALA A 9 2.71 13.53 10.75
C ALA A 9 3.76 13.33 11.85
N LYS A 10 3.37 12.82 13.01
CA LYS A 10 4.28 12.52 14.12
C LYS A 10 5.31 11.47 13.72
N SER A 11 4.88 10.36 13.11
CA SER A 11 5.80 9.30 12.65
C SER A 11 6.73 9.81 11.55
N LEU A 12 6.21 10.58 10.58
CA LEU A 12 7.02 11.16 9.52
C LEU A 12 8.10 12.10 10.06
N ILE A 13 7.74 13.05 10.93
CA ILE A 13 8.70 14.03 11.50
C ILE A 13 9.72 13.36 12.43
N ALA A 14 9.37 12.27 13.10
CA ALA A 14 10.31 11.52 13.93
C ALA A 14 11.51 11.00 13.12
N HIS A 15 11.30 10.59 11.87
CA HIS A 15 12.36 10.12 10.97
C HIS A 15 12.89 11.21 10.03
N HIS A 16 12.04 12.16 9.64
CA HIS A 16 12.32 13.22 8.68
C HIS A 16 11.90 14.59 9.23
N PRO A 17 12.66 15.22 10.14
CA PRO A 17 12.28 16.47 10.81
C PRO A 17 12.03 17.65 9.86
N GLY A 18 12.59 17.61 8.66
CA GLY A 18 12.42 18.63 7.61
C GLY A 18 11.28 18.38 6.62
N ALA A 19 10.49 17.33 6.82
CA ALA A 19 9.40 16.98 5.88
C ALA A 19 8.30 18.05 5.88
N SER A 20 7.78 18.36 4.69
CA SER A 20 6.71 19.36 4.50
C SER A 20 5.35 18.77 4.90
N LEU A 21 4.84 19.17 6.07
CA LEU A 21 3.48 18.79 6.49
C LEU A 21 2.39 19.44 5.63
N VAL A 22 2.69 20.56 4.96
CA VAL A 22 1.76 21.21 4.02
C VAL A 22 1.55 20.33 2.78
N GLU A 23 2.63 19.72 2.25
CA GLU A 23 2.50 18.79 1.12
C GLU A 23 1.80 17.49 1.52
N LEU A 24 2.08 16.99 2.73
CA LEU A 24 1.38 15.82 3.28
C LEU A 24 -0.12 16.05 3.38
N GLU A 25 -0.55 17.17 3.99
CA GLU A 25 -1.95 17.56 4.14
C GLU A 25 -2.62 17.72 2.77
N ARG A 26 -1.96 18.40 1.84
CA ARG A 26 -2.46 18.57 0.46
C ARG A 26 -2.67 17.22 -0.26
N ALA A 27 -1.75 16.27 -0.08
CA ALA A 27 -1.88 14.94 -0.68
C ALA A 27 -3.08 14.17 -0.08
N TYR A 28 -3.26 14.27 1.22
CA TYR A 28 -4.41 13.67 1.90
C TYR A 28 -5.73 14.28 1.42
N ASP A 29 -5.83 15.60 1.32
CA ASP A 29 -7.05 16.27 0.89
C ASP A 29 -7.43 15.86 -0.54
N ILE A 30 -6.45 15.81 -1.45
CA ILE A 30 -6.67 15.33 -2.83
C ILE A 30 -7.13 13.85 -2.85
N ALA A 31 -6.52 13.00 -2.02
CA ALA A 31 -6.92 11.61 -1.94
C ALA A 31 -8.34 11.45 -1.34
N ALA A 32 -8.67 12.23 -0.31
CA ALA A 32 -9.98 12.23 0.32
C ALA A 32 -11.09 12.69 -0.64
N ASP A 33 -10.85 13.80 -1.34
CA ASP A 33 -11.77 14.33 -2.35
C ASP A 33 -11.97 13.36 -3.52
N ALA A 34 -10.87 12.75 -3.99
CA ALA A 34 -10.91 11.80 -5.11
C ALA A 34 -11.74 10.54 -4.77
N HIS A 35 -11.68 10.08 -3.52
CA HIS A 35 -12.42 8.92 -3.02
C HIS A 35 -13.72 9.28 -2.30
N GLU A 36 -14.21 10.53 -2.44
CA GLU A 36 -15.45 10.96 -1.78
C GLU A 36 -16.62 10.03 -2.13
N GLY A 37 -17.35 9.58 -1.10
CA GLY A 37 -18.49 8.66 -1.25
C GLY A 37 -18.13 7.20 -1.49
N GLN A 38 -16.85 6.86 -1.68
CA GLN A 38 -16.42 5.46 -1.80
C GLN A 38 -16.26 4.82 -0.41
N LEU A 39 -16.70 3.57 -0.28
CA LEU A 39 -16.61 2.80 0.95
C LEU A 39 -15.78 1.52 0.74
N ARG A 40 -15.06 1.13 1.78
CA ARG A 40 -14.43 -0.19 1.91
C ARG A 40 -15.51 -1.26 2.16
N LYS A 41 -15.16 -2.54 1.99
CA LYS A 41 -16.03 -3.67 2.38
C LYS A 41 -16.36 -3.70 3.87
N SER A 42 -15.56 -3.06 4.70
CA SER A 42 -15.81 -2.85 6.13
C SER A 42 -16.89 -1.79 6.41
N GLY A 43 -17.33 -1.02 5.41
CA GLY A 43 -18.24 0.12 5.56
C GLY A 43 -17.54 1.44 5.90
N LEU A 44 -16.23 1.43 6.14
CA LEU A 44 -15.47 2.66 6.41
C LEU A 44 -15.22 3.45 5.11
N PRO A 45 -15.06 4.80 5.19
CA PRO A 45 -14.63 5.60 4.04
C PRO A 45 -13.34 5.07 3.41
N TYR A 46 -13.26 5.10 2.07
CA TYR A 46 -12.12 4.51 1.35
C TYR A 46 -10.78 5.13 1.75
N ILE A 47 -10.74 6.44 2.01
CA ILE A 47 -9.53 7.18 2.43
C ILE A 47 -8.84 6.59 3.66
N THR A 48 -9.54 5.83 4.50
CA THR A 48 -8.93 5.14 5.65
C THR A 48 -7.88 4.12 5.23
N HIS A 49 -7.99 3.56 4.02
CA HIS A 49 -7.01 2.61 3.50
C HIS A 49 -5.67 3.28 3.11
N PRO A 50 -5.61 4.24 2.16
CA PRO A 50 -4.35 4.87 1.83
C PRO A 50 -3.71 5.61 3.02
N LEU A 51 -4.50 6.12 3.96
CA LEU A 51 -3.98 6.68 5.20
C LEU A 51 -3.25 5.61 6.03
N ALA A 52 -3.86 4.47 6.28
CA ALA A 52 -3.25 3.38 7.05
C ALA A 52 -1.99 2.80 6.34
N VAL A 53 -1.99 2.70 5.00
CA VAL A 53 -0.81 2.31 4.22
C VAL A 53 0.33 3.32 4.45
N SER A 54 0.02 4.61 4.43
CA SER A 54 0.99 5.69 4.66
C SER A 54 1.54 5.67 6.09
N GLU A 55 0.71 5.37 7.09
CA GLU A 55 1.14 5.22 8.49
C GLU A 55 2.13 4.05 8.64
N ILE A 56 1.85 2.89 8.04
CA ILE A 56 2.78 1.75 8.03
C ILE A 56 4.15 2.15 7.46
N LEU A 57 4.16 2.92 6.38
CA LEU A 57 5.39 3.37 5.73
C LEU A 57 6.14 4.43 6.54
N ALA A 58 5.43 5.36 7.17
CA ALA A 58 6.02 6.37 8.04
C ALA A 58 6.65 5.75 9.30
N ASP A 59 6.01 4.73 9.88
CA ASP A 59 6.51 4.03 11.07
C ASP A 59 7.83 3.28 10.81
N ILE A 60 8.05 2.84 9.56
CA ILE A 60 9.32 2.22 9.15
C ILE A 60 10.30 3.23 8.54
N GLY A 61 9.99 4.53 8.59
CA GLY A 61 10.92 5.61 8.26
C GLY A 61 11.07 5.95 6.77
N LEU A 62 10.07 5.68 5.93
CA LEU A 62 10.09 6.08 4.53
C LEU A 62 9.97 7.60 4.36
N ASP A 63 10.49 8.10 3.24
CA ASP A 63 10.52 9.53 2.91
C ASP A 63 9.14 10.09 2.54
N LEU A 64 9.03 11.42 2.53
CA LEU A 64 7.79 12.15 2.25
C LEU A 64 7.21 11.79 0.87
N GLU A 65 8.05 11.66 -0.15
CA GLU A 65 7.62 11.31 -1.51
C GLU A 65 6.96 9.93 -1.55
N THR A 66 7.51 8.97 -0.81
CA THR A 66 6.92 7.63 -0.68
C THR A 66 5.60 7.66 0.07
N ILE A 67 5.50 8.45 1.14
CA ILE A 67 4.27 8.62 1.91
C ILE A 67 3.18 9.29 1.05
N ILE A 68 3.51 10.34 0.31
CA ILE A 68 2.58 10.99 -0.62
C ILE A 68 2.14 10.01 -1.72
N ALA A 69 3.07 9.23 -2.29
CA ALA A 69 2.72 8.22 -3.28
C ALA A 69 1.78 7.16 -2.71
N ALA A 70 1.95 6.78 -1.45
CA ALA A 70 1.06 5.83 -0.77
C ALA A 70 -0.33 6.42 -0.51
N LEU A 71 -0.45 7.71 -0.16
CA LEU A 71 -1.75 8.38 -0.04
C LEU A 71 -2.51 8.42 -1.38
N LEU A 72 -1.78 8.52 -2.49
CA LEU A 72 -2.34 8.73 -3.83
C LEU A 72 -2.34 7.48 -4.72
N HIS A 73 -1.88 6.31 -4.22
CA HIS A 73 -1.60 5.15 -5.08
C HIS A 73 -2.85 4.62 -5.82
N ASP A 74 -4.02 4.66 -5.20
CA ASP A 74 -5.28 4.20 -5.79
C ASP A 74 -6.02 5.30 -6.58
N THR A 75 -5.66 6.58 -6.40
CA THR A 75 -6.41 7.69 -7.00
C THR A 75 -6.41 7.66 -8.53
N VAL A 76 -5.27 7.30 -9.14
CA VAL A 76 -5.12 7.29 -10.61
C VAL A 76 -5.89 6.13 -11.25
N GLU A 77 -6.04 5.00 -10.53
CA GLU A 77 -6.75 3.83 -11.05
C GLU A 77 -8.26 3.91 -10.80
N ASP A 78 -8.65 4.32 -9.60
CA ASP A 78 -10.02 4.19 -9.11
C ASP A 78 -10.84 5.49 -9.23
N THR A 79 -10.21 6.59 -9.66
CA THR A 79 -10.87 7.91 -9.72
C THR A 79 -10.58 8.65 -11.03
N LYS A 80 -11.07 9.89 -11.11
CA LYS A 80 -10.80 10.78 -12.26
C LYS A 80 -9.50 11.57 -12.14
N TYR A 81 -8.76 11.42 -11.04
CA TYR A 81 -7.48 12.11 -10.83
C TYR A 81 -6.38 11.47 -11.69
N SER A 82 -5.92 12.21 -12.69
CA SER A 82 -5.01 11.65 -13.70
C SER A 82 -3.54 11.66 -13.25
N LEU A 83 -2.74 10.75 -13.82
CA LEU A 83 -1.27 10.73 -13.61
C LEU A 83 -0.61 12.06 -14.07
N VAL A 84 -1.18 12.75 -15.07
CA VAL A 84 -0.70 14.06 -15.54
C VAL A 84 -0.92 15.13 -14.48
N ALA A 85 -2.11 15.14 -13.85
CA ALA A 85 -2.43 16.05 -12.75
C ALA A 85 -1.52 15.76 -11.54
N LEU A 86 -1.38 14.50 -11.16
CA LEU A 86 -0.52 14.07 -10.07
C LEU A 86 0.94 14.51 -10.28
N LYS A 87 1.48 14.35 -11.49
CA LYS A 87 2.84 14.79 -11.83
C LYS A 87 3.01 16.31 -11.74
N LYS A 88 1.96 17.07 -12.13
CA LYS A 88 1.95 18.54 -12.03
C LYS A 88 1.93 18.99 -10.56
N ASP A 89 1.15 18.29 -9.73
CA ASP A 89 0.90 18.68 -8.33
C ASP A 89 2.02 18.25 -7.37
N PHE A 90 2.62 17.06 -7.58
CA PHE A 90 3.59 16.44 -6.65
C PHE A 90 4.92 16.08 -7.30
N GLY A 91 5.11 16.38 -8.58
CA GLY A 91 6.37 16.13 -9.28
C GLY A 91 6.49 14.73 -9.88
N LYS A 92 7.64 14.54 -10.56
CA LYS A 92 7.90 13.33 -11.36
C LYS A 92 8.11 12.09 -10.50
N ASP A 93 8.75 12.23 -9.34
CA ASP A 93 9.12 11.09 -8.51
C ASP A 93 7.90 10.44 -7.87
N VAL A 94 7.00 11.22 -7.28
CA VAL A 94 5.71 10.73 -6.78
C VAL A 94 4.89 10.09 -7.90
N ALA A 95 4.81 10.73 -9.07
CA ALA A 95 4.09 10.19 -10.22
C ALA A 95 4.66 8.84 -10.71
N ASN A 96 5.98 8.70 -10.74
CA ASN A 96 6.64 7.44 -11.10
C ASN A 96 6.36 6.32 -10.10
N LEU A 97 6.33 6.63 -8.80
CA LEU A 97 5.99 5.66 -7.76
C LEU A 97 4.55 5.17 -7.91
N VAL A 98 3.59 6.09 -8.05
CA VAL A 98 2.17 5.74 -8.25
C VAL A 98 1.96 4.94 -9.53
N ASP A 99 2.55 5.36 -10.66
CA ASP A 99 2.49 4.61 -11.93
C ASP A 99 3.09 3.20 -11.79
N GLY A 100 4.18 3.07 -11.04
CA GLY A 100 4.81 1.78 -10.74
C GLY A 100 3.89 0.85 -9.95
N VAL A 101 3.24 1.35 -8.89
CA VAL A 101 2.29 0.58 -8.07
C VAL A 101 1.09 0.15 -8.92
N THR A 102 0.46 1.08 -9.66
CA THR A 102 -0.67 0.80 -10.56
C THR A 102 -0.32 -0.28 -11.61
N LYS A 103 0.89 -0.26 -12.16
CA LYS A 103 1.34 -1.29 -13.10
C LYS A 103 1.50 -2.65 -12.47
N LEU A 104 1.93 -2.73 -11.20
CA LEU A 104 1.98 -3.99 -10.47
C LEU A 104 0.58 -4.56 -10.20
N ASP A 105 -0.40 -3.72 -9.89
CA ASP A 105 -1.77 -4.15 -9.62
C ASP A 105 -2.49 -4.74 -10.85
N LYS A 106 -2.15 -4.27 -12.04
CA LYS A 106 -2.69 -4.79 -13.31
C LYS A 106 -2.14 -6.16 -13.74
N LEU A 107 -1.30 -6.78 -12.92
CA LEU A 107 -0.77 -8.10 -13.21
C LEU A 107 -1.85 -9.17 -12.93
N ASN A 108 -2.38 -9.77 -14.01
CA ASN A 108 -3.33 -10.88 -13.90
C ASN A 108 -2.62 -12.17 -13.43
N TYR A 109 -3.14 -12.74 -12.37
CA TYR A 109 -2.69 -14.01 -11.79
C TYR A 109 -3.35 -15.20 -12.52
N GLY A 110 -2.64 -15.82 -13.45
CA GLY A 110 -3.02 -17.10 -14.08
C GLY A 110 -2.14 -18.25 -13.56
N PRO A 111 -2.34 -19.50 -13.97
CA PRO A 111 -1.58 -20.66 -13.47
C PRO A 111 -0.07 -20.65 -13.78
N THR A 112 0.39 -19.74 -14.64
CA THR A 112 1.82 -19.45 -14.88
C THR A 112 2.28 -18.17 -14.16
N ALA A 113 1.44 -17.64 -13.25
CA ALA A 113 1.51 -16.29 -12.73
C ALA A 113 2.64 -16.06 -11.72
N GLU A 114 3.03 -17.07 -10.93
CA GLU A 114 4.07 -16.87 -9.90
C GLU A 114 5.40 -16.41 -10.50
N ALA A 115 5.89 -17.11 -11.53
CA ALA A 115 7.15 -16.78 -12.17
C ALA A 115 7.06 -15.44 -12.90
N GLU A 116 5.93 -15.11 -13.51
CA GLU A 116 5.73 -13.85 -14.21
C GLU A 116 5.55 -12.69 -13.23
N THR A 117 4.85 -12.89 -12.11
CA THR A 117 4.70 -11.92 -11.04
C THR A 117 6.05 -11.60 -10.39
N LEU A 118 6.82 -12.63 -10.03
CA LEU A 118 8.18 -12.44 -9.52
C LEU A 118 9.07 -11.70 -10.52
N ARG A 119 9.02 -12.04 -11.81
CA ARG A 119 9.79 -11.35 -12.86
C ARG A 119 9.41 -9.86 -12.95
N LYS A 120 8.13 -9.54 -12.91
CA LYS A 120 7.64 -8.15 -12.99
C LYS A 120 7.95 -7.36 -11.73
N MET A 121 7.88 -8.01 -10.56
CA MET A 121 8.38 -7.43 -9.31
C MET A 121 9.88 -7.13 -9.38
N VAL A 122 10.70 -8.05 -9.90
CA VAL A 122 12.13 -7.81 -10.11
C VAL A 122 12.39 -6.65 -11.09
N ILE A 123 11.59 -6.52 -12.15
CA ILE A 123 11.68 -5.38 -13.07
C ILE A 123 11.27 -4.07 -12.39
N ALA A 124 10.23 -4.08 -11.56
CA ALA A 124 9.84 -2.91 -10.78
C ALA A 124 10.93 -2.52 -9.76
N MET A 125 11.54 -3.50 -9.09
CA MET A 125 12.71 -3.30 -8.19
C MET A 125 13.88 -2.63 -8.91
N SER A 126 14.13 -3.00 -10.15
CA SER A 126 15.25 -2.42 -10.91
C SER A 126 15.06 -0.95 -11.26
N ARG A 127 13.83 -0.44 -11.16
CA ARG A 127 13.47 0.97 -11.39
C ARG A 127 13.45 1.77 -10.10
N ASP A 128 12.65 1.35 -9.14
CA ASP A 128 12.57 1.96 -7.81
C ASP A 128 12.00 0.96 -6.80
N ILE A 129 12.80 0.60 -5.80
CA ILE A 129 12.43 -0.37 -4.76
C ILE A 129 11.24 0.11 -3.92
N ARG A 130 11.02 1.43 -3.81
CA ARG A 130 9.92 2.02 -3.04
C ARG A 130 8.56 1.58 -3.55
N VAL A 131 8.43 1.29 -4.85
CA VAL A 131 7.19 0.74 -5.44
C VAL A 131 6.79 -0.56 -4.75
N LEU A 132 7.75 -1.46 -4.49
CA LEU A 132 7.47 -2.72 -3.80
C LEU A 132 7.20 -2.52 -2.32
N VAL A 133 7.89 -1.58 -1.70
CA VAL A 133 7.67 -1.25 -0.29
C VAL A 133 6.25 -0.71 -0.07
N ILE A 134 5.76 0.17 -0.95
CA ILE A 134 4.36 0.62 -0.97
C ILE A 134 3.42 -0.58 -1.15
N LYS A 135 3.71 -1.45 -2.10
CA LYS A 135 2.86 -2.63 -2.38
C LYS A 135 2.82 -3.63 -1.21
N LEU A 136 3.91 -3.79 -0.48
CA LEU A 136 3.93 -4.61 0.74
C LEU A 136 3.09 -4.00 1.87
N ALA A 137 3.15 -2.69 2.07
CA ALA A 137 2.33 -1.98 3.05
C ALA A 137 0.83 -2.03 2.68
N ASP A 138 0.49 -1.86 1.39
CA ASP A 138 -0.86 -2.04 0.87
C ASP A 138 -1.37 -3.47 1.12
N ARG A 139 -0.57 -4.50 0.79
CA ARG A 139 -0.91 -5.90 1.05
C ARG A 139 -1.14 -6.16 2.53
N LEU A 140 -0.29 -5.60 3.41
CA LEU A 140 -0.43 -5.75 4.85
C LEU A 140 -1.74 -5.14 5.37
N HIS A 141 -2.07 -3.91 4.97
CA HIS A 141 -3.34 -3.30 5.39
C HIS A 141 -4.55 -4.06 4.83
N ASN A 142 -4.48 -4.54 3.59
CA ASN A 142 -5.53 -5.39 3.03
C ASN A 142 -5.67 -6.71 3.81
N ALA A 143 -4.57 -7.33 4.24
CA ALA A 143 -4.59 -8.55 5.05
C ALA A 143 -5.27 -8.33 6.41
N ARG A 144 -5.03 -7.20 7.06
CA ARG A 144 -5.68 -6.80 8.32
C ARG A 144 -7.21 -6.67 8.21
N THR A 145 -7.75 -6.56 7.00
CA THR A 145 -9.18 -6.37 6.72
C THR A 145 -9.84 -7.54 5.99
N TRP A 146 -9.19 -8.71 5.89
CA TRP A 146 -9.74 -9.87 5.18
C TRP A 146 -11.02 -10.44 5.80
N GLN A 147 -11.28 -10.20 7.09
CA GLN A 147 -12.53 -10.60 7.74
C GLN A 147 -13.79 -9.99 7.10
N TYR A 148 -13.65 -8.92 6.34
CA TYR A 148 -14.76 -8.26 5.64
C TYR A 148 -14.88 -8.72 4.18
N VAL A 149 -14.03 -9.64 3.74
CA VAL A 149 -14.00 -10.16 2.35
C VAL A 149 -14.58 -11.57 2.33
N GLU A 150 -15.15 -11.98 1.20
CA GLU A 150 -15.62 -13.36 0.99
C GLU A 150 -14.51 -14.37 1.29
N VAL A 151 -14.84 -15.45 2.03
CA VAL A 151 -13.88 -16.43 2.57
C VAL A 151 -12.95 -16.98 1.49
N GLU A 152 -13.50 -17.40 0.34
CA GLU A 152 -12.70 -17.94 -0.77
C GLU A 152 -11.72 -16.92 -1.33
N SER A 153 -12.14 -15.66 -1.44
CA SER A 153 -11.28 -14.56 -1.90
C SER A 153 -10.18 -14.25 -0.89
N ALA A 154 -10.50 -14.24 0.41
CA ALA A 154 -9.54 -14.05 1.49
C ALA A 154 -8.48 -15.17 1.49
N GLN A 155 -8.90 -16.43 1.40
CA GLN A 155 -7.99 -17.58 1.37
C GLN A 155 -7.07 -17.57 0.14
N ARG A 156 -7.59 -17.23 -1.05
CA ARG A 156 -6.76 -17.09 -2.25
C ARG A 156 -5.68 -16.01 -2.05
N LYS A 157 -6.06 -14.85 -1.52
CA LYS A 157 -5.14 -13.74 -1.23
C LYS A 157 -4.12 -14.12 -0.14
N ALA A 158 -4.53 -14.91 0.84
CA ALA A 158 -3.64 -15.39 1.89
C ALA A 158 -2.57 -16.35 1.33
N ARG A 159 -2.94 -17.29 0.45
CA ARG A 159 -1.98 -18.18 -0.26
C ARG A 159 -1.00 -17.36 -1.08
N GLU A 160 -1.49 -16.45 -1.93
CA GLU A 160 -0.66 -15.55 -2.72
C GLU A 160 0.31 -14.74 -1.84
N THR A 161 -0.15 -14.32 -0.64
CA THR A 161 0.69 -13.57 0.31
C THR A 161 1.84 -14.44 0.83
N LEU A 162 1.57 -15.69 1.18
CA LEU A 162 2.62 -16.64 1.63
C LEU A 162 3.59 -17.00 0.50
N ASP A 163 3.08 -17.15 -0.73
CA ASP A 163 3.90 -17.61 -1.86
C ASP A 163 4.78 -16.50 -2.45
N ILE A 164 4.32 -15.24 -2.39
CA ILE A 164 4.97 -14.12 -3.08
C ILE A 164 5.38 -12.99 -2.12
N TYR A 165 4.44 -12.41 -1.37
CA TYR A 165 4.68 -11.16 -0.65
C TYR A 165 5.51 -11.34 0.62
N ALA A 166 5.28 -12.38 1.40
CA ALA A 166 6.06 -12.65 2.61
C ALA A 166 7.54 -13.01 2.29
N PRO A 167 7.85 -13.87 1.29
CA PRO A 167 9.22 -14.08 0.83
C PRO A 167 9.87 -12.79 0.29
N LEU A 168 9.11 -11.93 -0.39
CA LEU A 168 9.61 -10.66 -0.88
C LEU A 168 9.97 -9.71 0.28
N ALA A 169 9.09 -9.57 1.27
CA ALA A 169 9.35 -8.78 2.48
C ALA A 169 10.62 -9.28 3.21
N ASN A 170 10.80 -10.60 3.28
CA ASN A 170 12.00 -11.20 3.86
C ASN A 170 13.28 -10.79 3.10
N ARG A 171 13.27 -10.83 1.76
CA ARG A 171 14.42 -10.44 0.93
C ARG A 171 14.76 -8.96 1.05
N LEU A 172 13.76 -8.12 1.32
CA LEU A 172 13.93 -6.69 1.54
C LEU A 172 14.32 -6.35 3.00
N GLY A 173 14.47 -7.35 3.87
CA GLY A 173 14.78 -7.14 5.28
C GLY A 173 13.64 -6.58 6.12
N MET A 174 12.41 -6.60 5.60
CA MET A 174 11.20 -6.06 6.25
C MET A 174 10.56 -7.11 7.16
N SER A 175 11.27 -7.56 8.20
CA SER A 175 10.89 -8.69 9.03
C SER A 175 9.56 -8.50 9.74
N ALA A 176 9.26 -7.30 10.24
CA ALA A 176 7.99 -7.01 10.92
C ALA A 176 6.79 -7.20 9.97
N ILE A 177 6.87 -6.66 8.75
CA ILE A 177 5.84 -6.84 7.74
C ILE A 177 5.71 -8.31 7.33
N LYS A 178 6.84 -9.01 7.12
CA LYS A 178 6.85 -10.44 6.79
C LYS A 178 6.08 -11.24 7.83
N TRP A 179 6.43 -11.10 9.11
CA TRP A 179 5.82 -11.89 10.18
C TRP A 179 4.32 -11.62 10.31
N GLU A 180 3.91 -10.39 10.22
CA GLU A 180 2.48 -10.05 10.28
C GLU A 180 1.72 -10.57 9.06
N LEU A 181 2.30 -10.51 7.85
CA LEU A 181 1.72 -11.10 6.65
C LEU A 181 1.56 -12.62 6.77
N GLU A 182 2.58 -13.33 7.29
CA GLU A 182 2.54 -14.77 7.54
C GLU A 182 1.47 -15.13 8.58
N ASP A 183 1.42 -14.40 9.69
CA ASP A 183 0.46 -14.61 10.78
C ASP A 183 -0.99 -14.42 10.33
N LEU A 184 -1.29 -13.31 9.67
CA LEU A 184 -2.62 -13.02 9.13
C LEU A 184 -3.05 -14.03 8.05
N SER A 185 -2.11 -14.47 7.22
CA SER A 185 -2.35 -15.49 6.20
C SER A 185 -2.64 -16.85 6.83
N PHE A 186 -1.87 -17.26 7.82
CA PHE A 186 -2.11 -18.50 8.55
C PHE A 186 -3.46 -18.50 9.26
N LYS A 187 -3.78 -17.42 9.98
CA LYS A 187 -5.10 -17.23 10.60
C LYS A 187 -6.26 -17.37 9.61
N THR A 188 -6.08 -16.85 8.38
CA THR A 188 -7.11 -16.91 7.34
C THR A 188 -7.26 -18.30 6.72
N LEU A 189 -6.16 -19.05 6.57
CA LEU A 189 -6.14 -20.38 5.96
C LEU A 189 -6.50 -21.51 6.93
N GLU A 190 -6.04 -21.38 8.17
CA GLU A 190 -6.14 -22.43 9.22
C GLU A 190 -6.76 -21.87 10.52
N PRO A 191 -7.99 -21.28 10.47
CA PRO A 191 -8.57 -20.60 11.62
C PRO A 191 -8.77 -21.51 12.82
N LYS A 192 -9.00 -22.82 12.61
CA LYS A 192 -9.20 -23.80 13.68
C LYS A 192 -7.90 -24.18 14.41
N ILE A 193 -6.76 -23.95 13.77
CA ILE A 193 -5.44 -24.24 14.37
C ILE A 193 -4.89 -22.98 15.07
N TYR A 194 -5.30 -21.82 14.58
CA TYR A 194 -4.87 -20.51 15.08
C TYR A 194 -5.45 -20.17 16.47
N GLU A 195 -6.67 -20.68 16.80
CA GLU A 195 -7.31 -20.54 18.13
C GLU A 195 -6.59 -21.39 19.19
#